data_6d345f6e6b399186f2518a007f17f3c6
#
_entry.id   6d345f6e6b399186f2518a007f17f3c6
#
_cell.length_a   1.000
_cell.length_b   1.000
_cell.length_c   1.000
_cell.angle_alpha   90.00
_cell.angle_beta   90.00
_cell.angle_gamma   90.00
#
_symmetry.space_group_name_H-M   'P 1'
#
loop_
_entity.id
_entity.type
_entity.pdbx_description
1 polymer ?
#
loop_
_entity_poly.entity_id
_entity_poly.type
_entity_poly.pdbx_seq_one_letter_code
_entity_poly.pdbx_strand_id
1 'polypeptide(L)'
;MNVNHILRMRDTNAADTLRNFLYAWWSRVELDALLAPVELPNHEGTVAQVIEHPDDLSKINPFLPVMLANSASLVDGFIKEHPGRHLAVMLRPCELRALIELQKRSRVRFPKPLDGNHHKSLVIFGVDCPGTFSFSEYIRHVEEKRDDAKMIKVALSFGTLENYAPDQMRAACQMCASPAPLGADITIGCIGATQRGYLLAIAADEEINASLKLADVTDGIASESEIVYREIVIGKLAEIKSKLMADLIGKQTRQEEEVNSALALFARCTLCADCLDACPLYDGELAGMLGVKEAHQQTHPLLTELVSVSRWLASCSGCGLCQEACEHGVSLTPIIAALSHRIQHELHYKPGDPTQRLPWTF
;
A
#
# COMPACT_ATOMS: atom_id res chain seq x y z
N MET A 1 -7.39 -16.61 -15.12
CA MET A 1 -7.75 -15.31 -15.80
C MET A 1 -8.54 -14.51 -14.77
N ASN A 2 -8.31 -13.20 -14.63
CA ASN A 2 -9.06 -12.39 -13.66
C ASN A 2 -10.54 -12.40 -13.99
N VAL A 3 -11.40 -12.44 -12.97
CA VAL A 3 -12.86 -12.29 -13.11
C VAL A 3 -13.25 -10.92 -12.59
N ASN A 4 -13.82 -10.11 -13.44
CA ASN A 4 -14.11 -8.71 -13.16
C ASN A 4 -15.60 -8.49 -12.97
N HIS A 5 -16.02 -8.12 -11.77
CA HIS A 5 -17.40 -7.80 -11.43
C HIS A 5 -17.59 -6.30 -11.27
N ILE A 6 -18.81 -5.84 -11.54
CA ILE A 6 -19.25 -4.44 -11.33
C ILE A 6 -19.93 -4.31 -9.98
N LEU A 7 -19.61 -3.21 -9.28
CA LEU A 7 -20.34 -2.69 -8.13
C LEU A 7 -20.87 -1.31 -8.51
N ARG A 8 -22.15 -1.18 -8.78
CA ARG A 8 -22.78 0.08 -9.22
C ARG A 8 -22.83 1.07 -8.06
N MET A 9 -22.27 2.25 -8.28
CA MET A 9 -22.32 3.32 -7.30
C MET A 9 -23.71 3.96 -7.29
N ARG A 10 -24.40 3.83 -6.15
CA ARG A 10 -25.59 4.61 -5.86
C ARG A 10 -25.14 5.93 -5.26
N ASP A 11 -25.73 7.04 -5.69
CA ASP A 11 -25.43 8.39 -5.18
C ASP A 11 -23.96 8.84 -5.29
N THR A 12 -23.22 8.28 -6.26
CA THR A 12 -21.80 8.59 -6.55
C THR A 12 -20.85 8.42 -5.34
N ASN A 13 -21.21 7.64 -4.33
CA ASN A 13 -20.41 7.39 -3.14
C ASN A 13 -19.67 6.04 -3.22
N ALA A 14 -18.36 6.11 -3.46
CA ALA A 14 -17.50 4.92 -3.55
C ALA A 14 -17.37 4.17 -2.21
N ALA A 15 -17.30 4.90 -1.08
CA ALA A 15 -17.14 4.30 0.24
C ALA A 15 -18.39 3.51 0.63
N ASP A 16 -19.59 4.05 0.43
CA ASP A 16 -20.83 3.35 0.74
C ASP A 16 -21.07 2.15 -0.20
N THR A 17 -20.67 2.27 -1.45
CA THR A 17 -20.72 1.14 -2.39
C THR A 17 -19.85 -0.02 -1.91
N LEU A 18 -18.62 0.28 -1.45
CA LEU A 18 -17.73 -0.73 -0.89
C LEU A 18 -18.28 -1.32 0.40
N ARG A 19 -18.80 -0.49 1.32
CA ARG A 19 -19.40 -0.94 2.59
C ARG A 19 -20.56 -1.88 2.36
N ASN A 20 -21.48 -1.55 1.43
CA ASN A 20 -22.61 -2.40 1.08
C ASN A 20 -22.16 -3.75 0.46
N PHE A 21 -21.15 -3.71 -0.39
CA PHE A 21 -20.55 -4.93 -0.94
C PHE A 21 -19.94 -5.79 0.18
N LEU A 22 -19.13 -5.22 1.06
CA LEU A 22 -18.50 -5.93 2.17
C LEU A 22 -19.55 -6.52 3.13
N TYR A 23 -20.63 -5.78 3.41
CA TYR A 23 -21.72 -6.26 4.27
C TYR A 23 -22.42 -7.49 3.67
N ALA A 24 -22.74 -7.44 2.38
CA ALA A 24 -23.35 -8.56 1.69
C ALA A 24 -22.38 -9.77 1.58
N TRP A 25 -21.11 -9.49 1.30
CA TRP A 25 -20.08 -10.49 1.15
C TRP A 25 -19.75 -11.19 2.48
N TRP A 26 -19.67 -10.44 3.60
CA TRP A 26 -19.35 -10.95 4.94
C TRP A 26 -20.17 -12.20 5.31
N SER A 27 -21.49 -12.09 5.17
CA SER A 27 -22.41 -13.20 5.49
C SER A 27 -22.31 -14.38 4.53
N ARG A 28 -21.91 -14.12 3.25
CA ARG A 28 -21.80 -15.18 2.24
C ARG A 28 -20.59 -16.09 2.45
N VAL A 29 -19.50 -15.55 2.99
CA VAL A 29 -18.26 -16.28 3.21
C VAL A 29 -18.02 -16.63 4.67
N GLU A 30 -18.97 -16.27 5.55
CA GLU A 30 -18.84 -16.50 7.01
C GLU A 30 -17.54 -15.92 7.55
N LEU A 31 -17.26 -14.63 7.22
CA LEU A 31 -16.05 -13.95 7.68
C LEU A 31 -16.10 -13.73 9.19
N ASP A 32 -15.01 -14.00 9.88
CA ASP A 32 -14.90 -13.78 11.34
C ASP A 32 -14.38 -12.38 11.67
N ALA A 33 -13.38 -11.89 10.92
CA ALA A 33 -12.81 -10.57 11.17
C ALA A 33 -12.15 -9.97 9.91
N LEU A 34 -12.15 -8.64 9.86
CA LEU A 34 -11.53 -7.84 8.78
C LEU A 34 -10.61 -6.79 9.38
N LEU A 35 -9.34 -6.76 8.98
CA LEU A 35 -8.43 -5.65 9.24
C LEU A 35 -8.53 -4.66 8.07
N ALA A 36 -9.05 -3.46 8.33
CA ALA A 36 -9.32 -2.47 7.29
C ALA A 36 -9.05 -1.03 7.76
N PRO A 37 -8.82 -0.08 6.83
CA PRO A 37 -8.72 1.34 7.18
C PRO A 37 -10.06 1.89 7.63
N VAL A 38 -10.11 2.35 8.90
CA VAL A 38 -11.26 2.91 9.57
C VAL A 38 -11.03 4.40 9.81
N GLU A 39 -12.04 5.22 9.56
CA GLU A 39 -11.99 6.65 9.82
C GLU A 39 -11.85 6.94 11.31
N LEU A 40 -10.93 7.84 11.63
CA LEU A 40 -10.79 8.38 12.99
C LEU A 40 -11.87 9.42 13.29
N PRO A 41 -12.25 9.60 14.57
CA PRO A 41 -13.09 10.70 14.99
C PRO A 41 -12.52 12.05 14.54
N ASN A 42 -13.39 13.04 14.31
CA ASN A 42 -13.01 14.41 13.93
C ASN A 42 -12.25 14.54 12.60
N HIS A 43 -12.38 13.54 11.72
CA HIS A 43 -11.71 13.54 10.40
C HIS A 43 -10.17 13.58 10.48
N GLU A 44 -9.59 13.03 11.53
CA GLU A 44 -8.13 13.03 11.75
C GLU A 44 -7.38 12.06 10.82
N GLY A 45 -8.10 11.29 10.01
CA GLY A 45 -7.54 10.36 9.04
C GLY A 45 -8.10 8.95 9.13
N THR A 46 -7.33 7.97 8.65
CA THR A 46 -7.67 6.55 8.75
C THR A 46 -6.52 5.76 9.37
N VAL A 47 -6.88 4.80 10.20
CA VAL A 47 -5.96 3.77 10.72
C VAL A 47 -6.55 2.38 10.49
N ALA A 48 -5.68 1.39 10.36
CA ALA A 48 -6.15 0.00 10.28
C ALA A 48 -6.69 -0.43 11.65
N GLN A 49 -7.93 -0.93 11.64
CA GLN A 49 -8.60 -1.48 12.82
C GLN A 49 -9.20 -2.84 12.49
N VAL A 50 -9.33 -3.69 13.51
CA VAL A 50 -10.02 -4.96 13.41
C VAL A 50 -11.53 -4.73 13.55
N ILE A 51 -12.29 -5.28 12.62
CA ILE A 51 -13.74 -5.30 12.59
C ILE A 51 -14.16 -6.75 12.74
N GLU A 52 -14.94 -7.04 13.75
CA GLU A 52 -15.45 -8.40 14.03
C GLU A 52 -16.95 -8.53 13.76
N HIS A 53 -17.64 -7.41 13.49
CA HIS A 53 -19.06 -7.39 13.16
C HIS A 53 -19.35 -6.60 11.90
N PRO A 54 -20.20 -7.10 10.99
CA PRO A 54 -20.55 -6.38 9.77
C PRO A 54 -21.22 -5.02 10.00
N ASP A 55 -21.87 -4.82 11.15
CA ASP A 55 -22.49 -3.53 11.51
C ASP A 55 -21.46 -2.41 11.73
N ASP A 56 -20.21 -2.75 12.03
CA ASP A 56 -19.10 -1.79 12.20
C ASP A 56 -18.44 -1.37 10.88
N LEU A 57 -18.86 -1.94 9.76
CA LEU A 57 -18.34 -1.60 8.42
C LEU A 57 -18.64 -0.14 8.02
N SER A 58 -19.57 0.54 8.69
CA SER A 58 -19.95 1.93 8.39
C SER A 58 -18.80 2.94 8.46
N LYS A 59 -17.73 2.61 9.20
CA LYS A 59 -16.56 3.47 9.39
C LYS A 59 -15.40 3.16 8.43
N ILE A 60 -15.48 2.08 7.64
CA ILE A 60 -14.41 1.72 6.69
C ILE A 60 -14.35 2.75 5.57
N ASN A 61 -13.14 3.29 5.32
CA ASN A 61 -12.90 4.20 4.21
C ASN A 61 -11.47 4.12 3.66
N PRO A 62 -11.20 3.19 2.74
CA PRO A 62 -9.87 3.09 2.11
C PRO A 62 -9.59 4.22 1.12
N PHE A 63 -10.61 4.99 0.71
CA PHE A 63 -10.50 6.04 -0.29
C PHE A 63 -10.10 7.40 0.30
N LEU A 64 -10.11 7.54 1.64
CA LEU A 64 -9.65 8.77 2.26
C LEU A 64 -8.16 8.99 1.93
N PRO A 65 -7.77 10.15 1.37
CA PRO A 65 -6.45 10.34 0.78
C PRO A 65 -5.35 10.64 1.80
N VAL A 66 -5.28 9.88 2.86
CA VAL A 66 -4.25 9.97 3.90
C VAL A 66 -3.78 8.57 4.30
N MET A 67 -2.55 8.47 4.76
CA MET A 67 -1.95 7.22 5.23
C MET A 67 -1.04 7.54 6.42
N LEU A 68 -1.48 7.22 7.62
CA LEU A 68 -0.77 7.50 8.88
C LEU A 68 0.23 6.42 9.25
N ALA A 69 -0.05 5.16 8.89
CA ALA A 69 0.80 4.00 9.13
C ALA A 69 0.70 3.02 7.96
N ASN A 70 1.60 2.05 7.90
CA ASN A 70 1.51 0.94 6.93
C ASN A 70 0.88 -0.27 7.60
N SER A 71 -0.32 -0.62 7.18
CA SER A 71 -1.13 -1.68 7.78
C SER A 71 -0.50 -3.08 7.67
N ALA A 72 0.47 -3.28 6.77
CA ALA A 72 1.17 -4.56 6.63
C ALA A 72 1.86 -4.99 7.92
N SER A 73 2.35 -4.04 8.74
CA SER A 73 3.00 -4.34 10.02
C SER A 73 2.06 -4.93 11.07
N LEU A 74 0.75 -4.74 10.92
CA LEU A 74 -0.27 -5.21 11.86
C LEU A 74 -0.79 -6.62 11.52
N VAL A 75 -0.56 -7.09 10.29
CA VAL A 75 -1.16 -8.33 9.78
C VAL A 75 -0.71 -9.57 10.56
N ASP A 76 0.56 -9.64 10.98
CA ASP A 76 1.07 -10.78 11.75
C ASP A 76 0.40 -10.89 13.12
N GLY A 77 0.26 -9.75 13.83
CA GLY A 77 -0.49 -9.67 15.10
C GLY A 77 -1.95 -10.07 14.92
N PHE A 78 -2.60 -9.51 13.91
CA PHE A 78 -3.99 -9.81 13.58
C PHE A 78 -4.24 -11.31 13.36
N ILE A 79 -3.37 -11.99 12.60
CA ILE A 79 -3.48 -13.43 12.36
C ILE A 79 -3.27 -14.22 13.67
N LYS A 80 -2.29 -13.83 14.49
CA LYS A 80 -1.96 -14.53 15.74
C LYS A 80 -3.05 -14.38 16.82
N GLU A 81 -3.75 -13.25 16.83
CA GLU A 81 -4.86 -12.98 17.74
C GLU A 81 -6.14 -13.72 17.34
N HIS A 82 -6.26 -14.19 16.08
CA HIS A 82 -7.44 -14.86 15.55
C HIS A 82 -7.11 -16.25 14.97
N PRO A 83 -6.56 -17.19 15.75
CA PRO A 83 -6.16 -18.51 15.25
C PRO A 83 -7.36 -19.34 14.81
N GLY A 84 -7.26 -19.95 13.62
CA GLY A 84 -8.31 -20.82 13.09
C GLY A 84 -9.57 -20.09 12.60
N ARG A 85 -9.53 -18.78 12.45
CA ARG A 85 -10.60 -17.93 11.95
C ARG A 85 -10.48 -17.68 10.46
N HIS A 86 -11.62 -17.36 9.83
CA HIS A 86 -11.69 -16.86 8.47
C HIS A 86 -11.51 -15.35 8.47
N LEU A 87 -10.37 -14.88 7.98
CA LEU A 87 -9.90 -13.50 8.10
C LEU A 87 -9.84 -12.80 6.76
N ALA A 88 -9.96 -11.48 6.79
CA ALA A 88 -9.64 -10.64 5.64
C ALA A 88 -8.78 -9.46 6.04
N VAL A 89 -7.96 -8.97 5.09
CA VAL A 89 -7.20 -7.73 5.24
C VAL A 89 -7.43 -6.85 4.02
N MET A 90 -7.54 -5.54 4.24
CA MET A 90 -7.74 -4.55 3.17
C MET A 90 -6.55 -3.60 3.09
N LEU A 91 -5.82 -3.62 1.97
CA LEU A 91 -4.53 -2.98 1.81
C LEU A 91 -4.44 -2.15 0.52
N ARG A 92 -3.76 -1.02 0.61
CA ARG A 92 -3.31 -0.26 -0.57
C ARG A 92 -2.15 -0.96 -1.28
N PRO A 93 -1.81 -0.61 -2.53
CA PRO A 93 -0.73 -1.29 -3.27
C PRO A 93 0.64 -1.27 -2.56
N CYS A 94 1.00 -0.17 -1.90
CA CYS A 94 2.27 -0.09 -1.18
C CYS A 94 2.26 -0.92 0.13
N GLU A 95 1.10 -1.04 0.78
CA GLU A 95 0.92 -1.90 1.96
C GLU A 95 0.97 -3.37 1.57
N LEU A 96 0.30 -3.74 0.47
CA LEU A 96 0.33 -5.11 -0.06
C LEU A 96 1.75 -5.50 -0.48
N ARG A 97 2.50 -4.61 -1.15
CA ARG A 97 3.92 -4.86 -1.44
C ARG A 97 4.74 -5.11 -0.17
N ALA A 98 4.50 -4.31 0.88
CA ALA A 98 5.17 -4.52 2.17
C ALA A 98 4.77 -5.86 2.82
N LEU A 99 3.49 -6.24 2.79
CA LEU A 99 3.02 -7.52 3.30
C LEU A 99 3.68 -8.71 2.59
N ILE A 100 3.76 -8.68 1.27
CA ILE A 100 4.43 -9.72 0.48
C ILE A 100 5.92 -9.82 0.83
N GLU A 101 6.61 -8.68 1.02
CA GLU A 101 8.01 -8.68 1.44
C GLU A 101 8.18 -9.23 2.87
N LEU A 102 7.29 -8.90 3.80
CA LEU A 102 7.27 -9.47 5.15
C LEU A 102 7.04 -10.99 5.12
N GLN A 103 6.13 -11.46 4.27
CA GLN A 103 5.89 -12.90 4.06
C GLN A 103 7.13 -13.61 3.52
N LYS A 104 7.78 -13.07 2.47
CA LYS A 104 9.01 -13.64 1.90
C LYS A 104 10.15 -13.72 2.93
N ARG A 105 10.18 -12.80 3.89
CA ARG A 105 11.14 -12.77 5.00
C ARG A 105 10.73 -13.65 6.19
N SER A 106 9.61 -14.39 6.06
CA SER A 106 9.03 -15.22 7.13
C SER A 106 8.64 -14.43 8.40
N ARG A 107 8.44 -13.11 8.27
CA ARG A 107 7.96 -12.23 9.33
C ARG A 107 6.44 -12.32 9.50
N VAL A 108 5.71 -12.57 8.43
CA VAL A 108 4.28 -12.87 8.42
C VAL A 108 4.09 -14.26 7.87
N ARG A 109 3.36 -15.10 8.60
CA ARG A 109 2.99 -16.45 8.15
C ARG A 109 1.50 -16.50 7.89
N PHE A 110 1.12 -16.68 6.64
CA PHE A 110 -0.27 -16.86 6.29
C PHE A 110 -0.80 -18.16 6.89
N PRO A 111 -2.00 -18.14 7.47
CA PRO A 111 -2.60 -19.34 8.05
C PRO A 111 -2.86 -20.37 6.94
N LYS A 112 -2.83 -21.66 7.33
CA LYS A 112 -3.20 -22.77 6.42
C LYS A 112 -4.70 -22.68 6.11
N PRO A 113 -5.14 -23.17 4.94
CA PRO A 113 -6.57 -23.31 4.64
C PRO A 113 -7.29 -24.04 5.78
N LEU A 114 -8.50 -23.61 6.09
CA LEU A 114 -9.34 -24.28 7.08
C LEU A 114 -9.77 -25.64 6.52
N ASP A 115 -9.67 -26.70 7.35
CA ASP A 115 -9.98 -28.07 6.95
C ASP A 115 -11.42 -28.18 6.42
N GLY A 116 -11.57 -28.79 5.24
CA GLY A 116 -12.86 -29.17 4.65
C GLY A 116 -13.57 -28.11 3.80
N ASN A 117 -13.13 -26.86 3.79
CA ASN A 117 -13.60 -25.82 2.88
C ASN A 117 -12.44 -25.31 2.04
N HIS A 118 -12.65 -25.18 0.72
CA HIS A 118 -11.67 -24.62 -0.23
C HIS A 118 -11.41 -23.11 -0.02
N HIS A 119 -11.84 -22.53 1.11
CA HIS A 119 -11.68 -21.12 1.42
C HIS A 119 -10.31 -20.86 2.02
N LYS A 120 -9.62 -19.86 1.49
CA LYS A 120 -8.43 -19.32 2.15
C LYS A 120 -8.82 -18.83 3.55
N SER A 121 -8.01 -19.17 4.55
CA SER A 121 -8.16 -18.64 5.91
C SER A 121 -7.84 -17.16 6.04
N LEU A 122 -7.13 -16.58 5.05
CA LEU A 122 -6.87 -15.15 4.95
C LEU A 122 -7.15 -14.66 3.53
N VAL A 123 -8.15 -13.79 3.36
CA VAL A 123 -8.48 -13.13 2.09
C VAL A 123 -7.81 -11.76 2.04
N ILE A 124 -7.10 -11.47 0.96
CA ILE A 124 -6.40 -10.21 0.77
C ILE A 124 -7.20 -9.34 -0.22
N PHE A 125 -7.78 -8.24 0.29
CA PHE A 125 -8.32 -7.18 -0.53
C PHE A 125 -7.21 -6.18 -0.86
N GLY A 126 -6.96 -5.96 -2.14
CA GLY A 126 -6.19 -4.84 -2.62
C GLY A 126 -7.12 -3.71 -3.07
N VAL A 127 -6.82 -2.47 -2.73
CA VAL A 127 -7.60 -1.31 -3.17
C VAL A 127 -6.75 -0.45 -4.09
N ASP A 128 -7.23 -0.11 -5.30
CA ASP A 128 -6.55 0.86 -6.17
C ASP A 128 -6.25 2.15 -5.40
N CYS A 129 -5.06 2.71 -5.61
CA CYS A 129 -4.64 3.93 -4.93
C CYS A 129 -4.08 4.94 -5.93
N PRO A 130 -4.84 5.97 -6.29
CA PRO A 130 -4.34 7.03 -7.17
C PRO A 130 -3.26 7.90 -6.51
N GLY A 131 -3.22 7.92 -5.18
CA GLY A 131 -2.27 8.65 -4.35
C GLY A 131 -2.89 9.16 -3.06
N THR A 132 -2.06 9.66 -2.14
CA THR A 132 -2.50 10.30 -0.89
C THR A 132 -1.83 11.65 -0.74
N PHE A 133 -2.46 12.58 -0.02
CA PHE A 133 -1.85 13.83 0.42
C PHE A 133 -0.74 13.56 1.43
N SER A 134 0.18 14.51 1.62
CA SER A 134 0.98 14.56 2.84
C SER A 134 0.07 14.79 4.05
N PHE A 135 0.52 14.41 5.25
CA PHE A 135 -0.29 14.62 6.44
C PHE A 135 -0.60 16.12 6.66
N SER A 136 0.38 16.98 6.45
CA SER A 136 0.20 18.43 6.56
C SER A 136 -0.83 19.00 5.57
N GLU A 137 -0.80 18.52 4.32
CA GLU A 137 -1.77 18.94 3.30
C GLU A 137 -3.18 18.42 3.64
N TYR A 138 -3.27 17.18 4.12
CA TYR A 138 -4.52 16.59 4.56
C TYR A 138 -5.15 17.39 5.71
N ILE A 139 -4.38 17.72 6.77
CA ILE A 139 -4.85 18.53 7.90
C ILE A 139 -5.30 19.92 7.43
N ARG A 140 -4.56 20.56 6.52
CA ARG A 140 -4.98 21.83 5.94
C ARG A 140 -6.37 21.75 5.30
N HIS A 141 -6.67 20.68 4.57
CA HIS A 141 -7.99 20.47 4.00
C HIS A 141 -9.08 20.26 5.06
N VAL A 142 -8.78 19.57 6.16
CA VAL A 142 -9.69 19.39 7.30
C VAL A 142 -9.98 20.74 7.97
N GLU A 143 -8.96 21.55 8.26
CA GLU A 143 -9.09 22.88 8.87
C GLU A 143 -9.89 23.84 8.00
N GLU A 144 -9.76 23.76 6.67
CA GLU A 144 -10.56 24.52 5.71
C GLU A 144 -12.03 24.03 5.64
N LYS A 145 -12.43 23.11 6.53
CA LYS A 145 -13.78 22.49 6.59
C LYS A 145 -14.21 21.89 5.24
N ARG A 146 -13.27 21.31 4.52
CA ARG A 146 -13.60 20.53 3.34
C ARG A 146 -14.25 19.22 3.77
N ASP A 147 -15.41 18.97 3.22
CA ASP A 147 -16.16 17.73 3.41
C ASP A 147 -15.31 16.52 2.93
N ASP A 148 -15.26 15.43 3.70
CA ASP A 148 -14.57 14.20 3.34
C ASP A 148 -14.99 13.67 1.97
N ALA A 149 -16.27 13.79 1.63
CA ALA A 149 -16.77 13.41 0.31
C ALA A 149 -16.09 14.21 -0.81
N LYS A 150 -15.79 15.50 -0.57
CA LYS A 150 -15.04 16.33 -1.53
C LYS A 150 -13.57 15.91 -1.60
N MET A 151 -12.93 15.62 -0.48
CA MET A 151 -11.55 15.14 -0.45
C MET A 151 -11.41 13.80 -1.16
N ILE A 152 -12.30 12.86 -0.89
CA ILE A 152 -12.36 11.57 -1.57
C ILE A 152 -12.57 11.77 -3.08
N LYS A 153 -13.49 12.65 -3.48
CA LYS A 153 -13.76 12.95 -4.89
C LYS A 153 -12.51 13.52 -5.58
N VAL A 154 -11.78 14.42 -4.93
CA VAL A 154 -10.51 14.96 -5.47
C VAL A 154 -9.47 13.84 -5.59
N ALA A 155 -9.30 13.02 -4.55
CA ALA A 155 -8.35 11.91 -4.59
C ALA A 155 -8.69 10.89 -5.69
N LEU A 156 -9.96 10.53 -5.82
CA LEU A 156 -10.41 9.63 -6.88
C LEU A 156 -10.28 10.25 -8.28
N SER A 157 -10.38 11.58 -8.40
CA SER A 157 -10.16 12.27 -9.68
C SER A 157 -8.71 12.18 -10.15
N PHE A 158 -7.75 11.98 -9.25
CA PHE A 158 -6.36 11.68 -9.65
C PHE A 158 -6.23 10.36 -10.43
N GLY A 159 -7.18 9.43 -10.24
CA GLY A 159 -7.31 8.21 -11.02
C GLY A 159 -7.92 8.38 -12.41
N THR A 160 -8.17 9.62 -12.87
CA THR A 160 -8.88 9.90 -14.14
C THR A 160 -8.03 10.60 -15.18
N LEU A 161 -6.88 11.12 -14.79
CA LEU A 161 -5.98 11.95 -15.59
C LEU A 161 -6.49 13.37 -15.88
N GLU A 162 -7.77 13.67 -15.66
CA GLU A 162 -8.37 14.97 -16.00
C GLU A 162 -7.98 16.10 -15.05
N ASN A 163 -7.74 15.77 -13.78
CA ASN A 163 -7.38 16.74 -12.72
C ASN A 163 -6.16 16.27 -11.91
N TYR A 164 -5.19 15.66 -12.60
CA TYR A 164 -4.01 15.14 -11.94
C TYR A 164 -3.12 16.27 -11.42
N ALA A 165 -3.12 16.47 -10.10
CA ALA A 165 -2.31 17.48 -9.39
C ALA A 165 -1.25 16.78 -8.51
N PRO A 166 -0.11 16.39 -9.09
CA PRO A 166 0.91 15.62 -8.38
C PRO A 166 1.55 16.37 -7.21
N ASP A 167 1.62 17.70 -7.28
CA ASP A 167 2.17 18.60 -6.26
C ASP A 167 1.41 18.54 -4.92
N GLN A 168 0.13 18.15 -4.93
CA GLN A 168 -0.66 17.95 -3.72
C GLN A 168 -0.40 16.59 -3.05
N MET A 169 0.23 15.66 -3.76
CA MET A 169 0.50 14.33 -3.23
C MET A 169 1.83 14.28 -2.49
N ARG A 170 1.93 13.32 -1.56
CA ARG A 170 3.22 12.94 -0.97
C ARG A 170 4.23 12.59 -2.06
N ALA A 171 5.51 12.88 -1.84
CA ALA A 171 6.58 12.57 -2.78
C ALA A 171 6.58 11.09 -3.21
N ALA A 172 6.33 10.16 -2.28
CA ALA A 172 6.20 8.74 -2.58
C ALA A 172 5.04 8.44 -3.55
N CYS A 173 3.91 9.12 -3.41
CA CYS A 173 2.75 8.93 -4.28
C CYS A 173 2.95 9.55 -5.67
N GLN A 174 3.72 10.64 -5.75
CA GLN A 174 4.13 11.23 -7.04
C GLN A 174 4.98 10.26 -7.86
N MET A 175 5.84 9.47 -7.21
CA MET A 175 6.76 8.51 -7.83
C MET A 175 6.20 7.09 -7.95
N CYS A 176 5.00 6.80 -7.42
CA CYS A 176 4.46 5.45 -7.37
C CYS A 176 3.89 4.98 -8.71
N ALA A 177 4.68 4.27 -9.50
CA ALA A 177 4.25 3.72 -10.80
C ALA A 177 3.35 2.47 -10.70
N SER A 178 2.98 2.04 -9.50
CA SER A 178 2.13 0.86 -9.27
C SER A 178 0.87 1.24 -8.49
N PRO A 179 -0.09 1.93 -9.11
CA PRO A 179 -1.30 2.40 -8.43
C PRO A 179 -2.35 1.30 -8.22
N ALA A 180 -2.24 0.17 -8.94
CA ALA A 180 -3.09 -1.00 -8.77
C ALA A 180 -2.37 -2.09 -7.95
N PRO A 181 -3.10 -2.84 -7.10
CA PRO A 181 -2.55 -3.95 -6.33
C PRO A 181 -2.07 -5.10 -7.21
N LEU A 182 -1.01 -5.79 -6.79
CA LEU A 182 -0.53 -7.02 -7.39
C LEU A 182 -0.45 -8.11 -6.30
N GLY A 183 -1.07 -9.26 -6.53
CA GLY A 183 -1.06 -10.37 -5.58
C GLY A 183 -2.16 -10.34 -4.52
N ALA A 184 -3.20 -9.51 -4.71
CA ALA A 184 -4.43 -9.57 -3.94
C ALA A 184 -5.34 -10.71 -4.43
N ASP A 185 -6.18 -11.25 -3.54
CA ASP A 185 -7.23 -12.21 -3.91
C ASP A 185 -8.40 -11.49 -4.60
N ILE A 186 -8.78 -10.34 -4.05
CA ILE A 186 -9.80 -9.44 -4.63
C ILE A 186 -9.20 -8.05 -4.73
N THR A 187 -9.28 -7.44 -5.90
CA THR A 187 -8.93 -6.03 -6.08
C THR A 187 -10.19 -5.17 -6.19
N ILE A 188 -10.29 -4.15 -5.35
CA ILE A 188 -11.29 -3.09 -5.47
C ILE A 188 -10.75 -2.02 -6.41
N GLY A 189 -11.21 -2.08 -7.66
CA GLY A 189 -10.80 -1.18 -8.73
C GLY A 189 -11.61 0.11 -8.72
N CYS A 190 -10.97 1.24 -8.40
CA CYS A 190 -11.59 2.57 -8.47
C CYS A 190 -11.03 3.42 -9.62
N ILE A 191 -9.80 3.14 -10.09
CA ILE A 191 -9.14 3.87 -11.17
C ILE A 191 -9.86 3.62 -12.50
N GLY A 192 -10.24 4.71 -13.17
CA GLY A 192 -10.99 4.65 -14.44
C GLY A 192 -12.45 4.19 -14.29
N ALA A 193 -12.90 3.82 -13.09
CA ALA A 193 -14.23 3.26 -12.85
C ALA A 193 -15.21 4.28 -12.20
N THR A 194 -14.73 5.02 -11.20
CA THR A 194 -15.61 5.89 -10.40
C THR A 194 -16.33 7.00 -11.17
N GLN A 195 -15.70 7.58 -12.20
CA GLN A 195 -16.35 8.57 -13.06
C GLN A 195 -17.48 8.00 -13.91
N ARG A 196 -17.47 6.69 -14.12
CA ARG A 196 -18.48 5.96 -14.85
C ARG A 196 -19.58 5.40 -13.95
N GLY A 197 -19.52 5.73 -12.64
CA GLY A 197 -20.55 5.38 -11.67
C GLY A 197 -20.45 3.95 -11.13
N TYR A 198 -19.27 3.34 -11.11
CA TYR A 198 -19.08 2.00 -10.55
C TYR A 198 -17.69 1.84 -9.90
N LEU A 199 -17.55 0.80 -9.09
CA LEU A 199 -16.28 0.18 -8.69
C LEU A 199 -16.19 -1.20 -9.37
N LEU A 200 -15.00 -1.75 -9.40
CA LEU A 200 -14.77 -3.14 -9.81
C LEU A 200 -14.40 -3.99 -8.61
N ALA A 201 -14.95 -5.19 -8.49
CA ALA A 201 -14.47 -6.26 -7.64
C ALA A 201 -13.82 -7.31 -8.56
N ILE A 202 -12.49 -7.38 -8.52
CA ILE A 202 -11.69 -8.18 -9.46
C ILE A 202 -11.10 -9.35 -8.70
N ALA A 203 -11.59 -10.57 -8.95
CA ALA A 203 -10.98 -11.78 -8.43
C ALA A 203 -9.69 -12.12 -9.20
N ALA A 204 -8.69 -12.62 -8.49
CA ALA A 204 -7.41 -13.01 -9.08
C ALA A 204 -7.55 -14.12 -10.13
N ASP A 205 -8.50 -15.03 -9.92
CA ASP A 205 -8.81 -16.12 -10.84
C ASP A 205 -10.23 -16.68 -10.60
N GLU A 206 -10.62 -17.68 -11.39
CA GLU A 206 -11.93 -18.34 -11.30
C GLU A 206 -12.12 -19.12 -9.99
N GLU A 207 -11.05 -19.70 -9.43
CA GLU A 207 -11.11 -20.44 -8.17
C GLU A 207 -11.42 -19.49 -7.02
N ILE A 208 -10.73 -18.37 -6.94
CA ILE A 208 -11.00 -17.29 -5.97
C ILE A 208 -12.41 -16.73 -6.17
N ASN A 209 -12.81 -16.46 -7.41
CA ASN A 209 -14.16 -15.97 -7.72
C ASN A 209 -15.26 -16.89 -7.19
N ALA A 210 -15.13 -18.20 -7.46
CA ALA A 210 -16.10 -19.20 -7.02
C ALA A 210 -16.08 -19.40 -5.50
N SER A 211 -14.88 -19.54 -4.89
CA SER A 211 -14.72 -19.77 -3.45
C SER A 211 -15.25 -18.60 -2.62
N LEU A 212 -15.07 -17.37 -3.10
CA LEU A 212 -15.52 -16.14 -2.40
C LEU A 212 -16.91 -15.67 -2.83
N LYS A 213 -17.60 -16.44 -3.69
CA LYS A 213 -19.01 -16.24 -4.10
C LYS A 213 -19.29 -14.81 -4.59
N LEU A 214 -18.36 -14.21 -5.35
CA LEU A 214 -18.47 -12.81 -5.77
C LEU A 214 -19.68 -12.55 -6.67
N ALA A 215 -20.06 -13.52 -7.50
CA ALA A 215 -21.23 -13.39 -8.37
C ALA A 215 -22.55 -13.16 -7.61
N ASP A 216 -22.64 -13.63 -6.36
CA ASP A 216 -23.86 -13.51 -5.53
C ASP A 216 -24.06 -12.11 -4.94
N VAL A 217 -22.99 -11.28 -4.89
CA VAL A 217 -22.96 -10.01 -4.15
C VAL A 217 -22.54 -8.82 -5.00
N THR A 218 -22.44 -9.00 -6.31
CA THR A 218 -22.06 -7.98 -7.29
C THR A 218 -23.19 -7.72 -8.31
N ASP A 219 -23.11 -6.60 -9.04
CA ASP A 219 -24.15 -6.20 -10.00
C ASP A 219 -23.94 -6.79 -11.41
N GLY A 220 -23.07 -7.78 -11.53
CA GLY A 220 -22.77 -8.50 -12.77
C GLY A 220 -21.32 -8.44 -13.20
N ILE A 221 -21.03 -9.01 -14.36
CA ILE A 221 -19.69 -9.06 -14.94
C ILE A 221 -19.38 -7.76 -15.70
N ALA A 222 -18.16 -7.24 -15.55
CA ALA A 222 -17.70 -6.09 -16.30
C ALA A 222 -17.52 -6.43 -17.78
N SER A 223 -17.89 -5.49 -18.65
CA SER A 223 -17.65 -5.62 -20.09
C SER A 223 -16.16 -5.48 -20.42
N GLU A 224 -15.74 -6.03 -21.55
CA GLU A 224 -14.37 -5.89 -22.04
C GLU A 224 -13.94 -4.42 -22.16
N SER A 225 -14.85 -3.54 -22.58
CA SER A 225 -14.57 -2.10 -22.72
C SER A 225 -14.29 -1.42 -21.38
N GLU A 226 -14.91 -1.85 -20.29
CA GLU A 226 -14.67 -1.33 -18.94
C GLU A 226 -13.32 -1.78 -18.41
N ILE A 227 -12.95 -3.03 -18.67
CA ILE A 227 -11.65 -3.60 -18.26
C ILE A 227 -10.53 -2.90 -19.03
N VAL A 228 -10.61 -2.84 -20.34
CA VAL A 228 -9.61 -2.20 -21.22
C VAL A 228 -9.43 -0.73 -20.87
N TYR A 229 -10.52 -0.01 -20.59
CA TYR A 229 -10.43 1.40 -20.20
C TYR A 229 -9.66 1.57 -18.89
N ARG A 230 -9.93 0.75 -17.87
CA ARG A 230 -9.19 0.77 -16.61
C ARG A 230 -7.70 0.52 -16.83
N GLU A 231 -7.33 -0.47 -17.63
CA GLU A 231 -5.94 -0.80 -17.94
C GLU A 231 -5.22 0.36 -18.64
N ILE A 232 -5.88 1.02 -19.59
CA ILE A 232 -5.35 2.22 -20.26
C ILE A 232 -5.07 3.33 -19.24
N VAL A 233 -6.01 3.60 -18.34
CA VAL A 233 -5.84 4.66 -17.32
C VAL A 233 -4.70 4.32 -16.36
N ILE A 234 -4.63 3.07 -15.87
CA ILE A 234 -3.54 2.60 -15.01
C ILE A 234 -2.18 2.74 -15.72
N GLY A 235 -2.10 2.31 -16.98
CA GLY A 235 -0.88 2.43 -17.78
C GLY A 235 -0.41 3.87 -17.93
N LYS A 236 -1.31 4.79 -18.24
CA LYS A 236 -0.99 6.23 -18.34
C LYS A 236 -0.55 6.84 -17.00
N LEU A 237 -1.22 6.49 -15.90
CA LEU A 237 -0.80 6.93 -14.57
C LEU A 237 0.59 6.41 -14.22
N ALA A 238 0.86 5.15 -14.50
CA ALA A 238 2.17 4.55 -14.26
C ALA A 238 3.27 5.25 -15.10
N GLU A 239 2.98 5.58 -16.35
CA GLU A 239 3.91 6.33 -17.22
C GLU A 239 4.21 7.72 -16.68
N ILE A 240 3.18 8.51 -16.31
CA ILE A 240 3.34 9.85 -15.74
C ILE A 240 4.18 9.79 -14.47
N LYS A 241 3.84 8.88 -13.56
CA LYS A 241 4.54 8.73 -12.27
C LYS A 241 5.98 8.23 -12.43
N SER A 242 6.24 7.38 -13.43
CA SER A 242 7.60 6.96 -13.77
C SER A 242 8.45 8.12 -14.29
N LYS A 243 7.89 9.01 -15.10
CA LYS A 243 8.58 10.23 -15.54
C LYS A 243 8.87 11.16 -14.35
N LEU A 244 7.89 11.39 -13.48
CA LEU A 244 8.09 12.19 -12.27
C LEU A 244 9.17 11.59 -11.36
N MET A 245 9.19 10.27 -11.20
CA MET A 245 10.24 9.58 -10.45
C MET A 245 11.63 9.84 -11.07
N ALA A 246 11.75 9.68 -12.38
CA ALA A 246 13.01 9.93 -13.09
C ALA A 246 13.48 11.39 -12.93
N ASP A 247 12.56 12.35 -13.00
CA ASP A 247 12.86 13.78 -12.81
C ASP A 247 13.30 14.10 -11.39
N LEU A 248 12.62 13.54 -10.38
CA LEU A 248 12.96 13.73 -8.97
C LEU A 248 14.32 13.10 -8.63
N ILE A 249 14.56 11.87 -9.10
CA ILE A 249 15.86 11.19 -8.94
C ILE A 249 16.95 11.97 -9.68
N GLY A 250 16.70 12.41 -10.91
CA GLY A 250 17.67 13.17 -11.69
C GLY A 250 18.01 14.55 -11.11
N LYS A 251 17.08 15.20 -10.42
CA LYS A 251 17.36 16.43 -9.64
C LYS A 251 18.24 16.12 -8.44
N GLN A 252 17.95 15.02 -7.74
CA GLN A 252 18.71 14.60 -6.58
C GLN A 252 20.16 14.25 -6.95
N THR A 253 20.38 13.43 -7.99
CA THR A 253 21.73 13.04 -8.44
C THR A 253 22.57 14.22 -8.91
N ARG A 254 21.98 15.23 -9.53
CA ARG A 254 22.70 16.45 -9.92
C ARG A 254 23.14 17.30 -8.71
N GLN A 255 22.39 17.24 -7.61
CA GLN A 255 22.79 17.88 -6.35
C GLN A 255 23.88 17.09 -5.63
N GLU A 256 24.00 15.78 -5.87
CA GLU A 256 24.98 14.88 -5.22
C GLU A 256 26.35 14.86 -5.91
N GLU A 257 26.53 15.46 -7.08
CA GLU A 257 27.84 15.57 -7.75
C GLU A 257 28.86 16.37 -6.95
N GLU A 258 28.40 17.17 -5.96
CA GLU A 258 29.24 17.74 -4.91
C GLU A 258 29.03 16.97 -3.61
N VAL A 259 30.07 16.35 -3.06
CA VAL A 259 30.06 15.62 -1.75
C VAL A 259 29.45 16.47 -0.64
N ASN A 260 29.64 17.78 -0.67
CA ASN A 260 29.06 18.73 0.28
C ASN A 260 27.53 18.83 0.17
N SER A 261 26.94 18.60 -1.02
CA SER A 261 25.50 18.64 -1.19
C SER A 261 24.81 17.38 -0.68
N ALA A 262 25.42 16.19 -0.82
CA ALA A 262 24.91 14.96 -0.23
C ALA A 262 24.85 15.05 1.31
N LEU A 263 25.89 15.59 1.94
CA LEU A 263 25.91 15.85 3.39
C LEU A 263 24.86 16.91 3.78
N ALA A 264 24.65 17.93 2.96
CA ALA A 264 23.66 18.97 3.22
C ALA A 264 22.22 18.43 3.26
N LEU A 265 21.92 17.35 2.52
CA LEU A 265 20.61 16.69 2.56
C LEU A 265 20.26 16.16 3.95
N PHE A 266 21.27 15.74 4.71
CA PHE A 266 21.14 15.20 6.05
C PHE A 266 21.51 16.21 7.15
N ALA A 267 21.83 17.47 6.81
CA ALA A 267 22.25 18.49 7.76
C ALA A 267 21.22 18.73 8.89
N ARG A 268 19.94 18.43 8.62
CA ARG A 268 18.85 18.57 9.59
C ARG A 268 18.56 17.28 10.34
N CYS A 269 19.23 16.16 10.00
CA CYS A 269 19.01 14.87 10.64
C CYS A 269 19.62 14.84 12.04
N THR A 270 18.80 14.49 13.03
CA THR A 270 19.22 14.36 14.43
C THR A 270 19.48 12.91 14.84
N LEU A 271 19.37 11.96 13.90
CA LEU A 271 19.49 10.51 14.17
C LEU A 271 18.44 9.97 15.16
N CYS A 272 17.24 10.56 15.19
CA CYS A 272 16.15 10.15 16.09
C CYS A 272 15.58 8.74 15.80
N ALA A 273 15.81 8.21 14.60
CA ALA A 273 15.33 6.90 14.12
C ALA A 273 13.82 6.80 13.79
N ASP A 274 13.00 7.83 13.98
CA ASP A 274 11.53 7.80 13.71
C ASP A 274 11.20 7.34 12.29
N CYS A 275 12.03 7.68 11.31
CA CYS A 275 11.89 7.22 9.92
C CYS A 275 12.10 5.69 9.77
N LEU A 276 12.88 5.07 10.63
CA LEU A 276 13.11 3.63 10.67
C LEU A 276 11.93 2.93 11.36
N ASP A 277 11.45 3.48 12.47
CA ASP A 277 10.31 2.94 13.23
C ASP A 277 9.01 2.99 12.42
N ALA A 278 8.85 4.01 11.58
CA ALA A 278 7.72 4.10 10.65
C ALA A 278 7.81 3.13 9.45
N CYS A 279 8.95 2.49 9.22
CA CYS A 279 9.14 1.60 8.09
C CYS A 279 8.63 0.19 8.40
N PRO A 280 7.65 -0.36 7.66
CA PRO A 280 7.11 -1.69 7.92
C PRO A 280 8.14 -2.83 7.69
N LEU A 281 9.21 -2.54 6.96
CA LEU A 281 10.22 -3.51 6.57
C LEU A 281 11.51 -3.41 7.39
N TYR A 282 11.59 -2.40 8.25
CA TYR A 282 12.70 -2.24 9.18
C TYR A 282 12.51 -3.21 10.36
N ASP A 283 13.54 -3.94 10.70
CA ASP A 283 13.46 -5.04 11.66
C ASP A 283 14.30 -4.84 12.93
N GLY A 284 14.83 -3.64 13.12
CA GLY A 284 15.66 -3.32 14.27
C GLY A 284 17.07 -3.92 14.23
N GLU A 285 17.37 -4.82 13.27
CA GLU A 285 18.72 -5.40 13.17
C GLU A 285 19.79 -4.33 12.91
N LEU A 286 19.46 -3.29 12.13
CA LEU A 286 20.35 -2.16 11.91
C LEU A 286 20.62 -1.38 13.21
N ALA A 287 19.62 -1.18 14.06
CA ALA A 287 19.81 -0.48 15.34
C ALA A 287 20.68 -1.27 16.31
N GLY A 288 20.56 -2.59 16.32
CA GLY A 288 21.45 -3.48 17.05
C GLY A 288 22.91 -3.40 16.54
N MET A 289 23.09 -3.23 15.23
CA MET A 289 24.40 -3.07 14.61
C MET A 289 25.05 -1.70 14.85
N LEU A 290 24.25 -0.64 14.85
CA LEU A 290 24.73 0.72 15.19
C LEU A 290 25.05 0.88 16.68
N GLY A 291 24.43 0.07 17.54
CA GLY A 291 24.64 0.05 19.00
C GLY A 291 25.72 -0.89 19.50
N VAL A 292 26.43 -1.56 18.62
CA VAL A 292 27.53 -2.52 18.82
C VAL A 292 27.96 -2.77 20.26
N LYS A 293 27.46 -3.84 20.85
CA LYS A 293 28.21 -4.64 21.79
C LYS A 293 27.97 -6.11 21.46
N GLU A 294 28.93 -6.76 20.83
CA GLU A 294 28.96 -8.19 20.49
C GLU A 294 28.83 -8.54 19.00
N ALA A 295 29.67 -7.97 18.14
CA ALA A 295 29.94 -8.52 16.84
C ALA A 295 30.80 -9.77 16.96
N HIS A 296 30.27 -10.91 16.55
CA HIS A 296 31.08 -12.13 16.41
C HIS A 296 32.27 -11.91 15.46
N GLN A 297 33.44 -12.36 15.89
CA GLN A 297 34.80 -12.09 15.39
C GLN A 297 35.11 -12.53 13.94
N GLN A 298 34.15 -12.83 13.05
CA GLN A 298 34.46 -13.43 11.75
C GLN A 298 33.97 -12.69 10.50
N THR A 299 33.18 -11.62 10.61
CA THR A 299 32.76 -10.80 9.45
C THR A 299 33.17 -9.35 9.65
N HIS A 300 33.64 -8.71 8.57
CA HIS A 300 34.00 -7.29 8.61
C HIS A 300 32.72 -6.46 8.90
N PRO A 301 32.64 -5.71 10.03
CA PRO A 301 31.41 -5.03 10.45
C PRO A 301 30.79 -4.17 9.33
N LEU A 302 31.61 -3.40 8.63
CA LEU A 302 31.18 -2.53 7.53
C LEU A 302 30.49 -3.30 6.39
N LEU A 303 30.99 -4.49 6.03
CA LEU A 303 30.38 -5.29 4.96
C LEU A 303 29.01 -5.83 5.39
N THR A 304 28.88 -6.23 6.65
CA THR A 304 27.61 -6.69 7.21
C THR A 304 26.55 -5.59 7.19
N GLU A 305 26.93 -4.37 7.57
CA GLU A 305 26.05 -3.19 7.54
C GLU A 305 25.62 -2.84 6.12
N LEU A 306 26.55 -2.82 5.16
CA LEU A 306 26.25 -2.57 3.74
C LEU A 306 25.27 -3.60 3.17
N VAL A 307 25.46 -4.88 3.48
CA VAL A 307 24.56 -5.96 3.06
C VAL A 307 23.18 -5.77 3.67
N SER A 308 23.06 -5.44 4.95
CA SER A 308 21.78 -5.21 5.64
C SER A 308 21.03 -4.03 5.05
N VAL A 309 21.69 -2.90 4.83
CA VAL A 309 21.11 -1.72 4.18
C VAL A 309 20.68 -2.06 2.74
N SER A 310 21.51 -2.79 1.98
CA SER A 310 21.17 -3.17 0.62
C SER A 310 19.94 -4.09 0.55
N ARG A 311 19.80 -5.05 1.46
CA ARG A 311 18.62 -5.92 1.59
C ARG A 311 17.36 -5.14 1.94
N TRP A 312 17.47 -4.17 2.85
CA TRP A 312 16.36 -3.31 3.23
C TRP A 312 15.91 -2.45 2.04
N LEU A 313 16.85 -1.78 1.35
CA LEU A 313 16.56 -0.96 0.16
C LEU A 313 16.02 -1.79 -1.01
N ALA A 314 16.54 -2.99 -1.23
CA ALA A 314 16.02 -3.89 -2.27
C ALA A 314 14.56 -4.25 -2.06
N SER A 315 14.10 -4.40 -0.82
CA SER A 315 12.71 -4.71 -0.49
C SER A 315 11.82 -3.48 -0.31
N CYS A 316 12.35 -2.26 -0.43
CA CYS A 316 11.59 -1.04 -0.18
C CYS A 316 10.28 -1.01 -0.99
N SER A 317 9.13 -0.99 -0.30
CA SER A 317 7.79 -0.94 -0.91
C SER A 317 7.42 0.43 -1.49
N GLY A 318 8.23 1.46 -1.26
CA GLY A 318 7.99 2.82 -1.73
C GLY A 318 6.81 3.51 -1.04
N CYS A 319 6.47 3.15 0.19
CA CYS A 319 5.32 3.73 0.90
C CYS A 319 5.54 5.18 1.38
N GLY A 320 6.80 5.63 1.56
CA GLY A 320 7.17 7.01 1.90
C GLY A 320 6.88 7.42 3.35
N LEU A 321 6.51 6.50 4.23
CA LEU A 321 6.26 6.83 5.65
C LEU A 321 7.51 7.31 6.38
N CYS A 322 8.70 6.88 5.95
CA CYS A 322 9.95 7.36 6.50
C CYS A 322 10.12 8.89 6.40
N GLN A 323 9.60 9.50 5.33
CA GLN A 323 9.60 10.96 5.19
C GLN A 323 8.48 11.62 6.00
N GLU A 324 7.29 11.03 6.02
CA GLU A 324 6.15 11.56 6.80
C GLU A 324 6.45 11.56 8.31
N ALA A 325 7.21 10.59 8.80
CA ALA A 325 7.61 10.51 10.20
C ALA A 325 8.79 11.43 10.56
N CYS A 326 9.45 12.06 9.59
CA CYS A 326 10.61 12.91 9.86
C CYS A 326 10.20 14.30 10.32
N GLU A 327 10.18 14.56 11.62
CA GLU A 327 9.86 15.88 12.21
C GLU A 327 10.85 16.98 11.78
N HIS A 328 12.06 16.59 11.38
CA HIS A 328 13.11 17.53 10.95
C HIS A 328 13.03 17.90 9.46
N GLY A 329 12.04 17.35 8.72
CA GLY A 329 11.77 17.68 7.33
C GLY A 329 12.90 17.29 6.37
N VAL A 330 13.58 16.19 6.63
CA VAL A 330 14.56 15.62 5.68
C VAL A 330 13.79 14.97 4.52
N SER A 331 14.14 15.31 3.28
CA SER A 331 13.51 14.75 2.07
C SER A 331 14.00 13.33 1.79
N LEU A 332 13.59 12.37 2.64
CA LEU A 332 14.07 10.99 2.60
C LEU A 332 13.56 10.21 1.40
N THR A 333 12.33 10.44 0.97
CA THR A 333 11.68 9.62 -0.06
C THR A 333 12.43 9.64 -1.40
N PRO A 334 12.83 10.79 -1.98
CA PRO A 334 13.61 10.78 -3.22
C PRO A 334 14.95 10.08 -3.09
N ILE A 335 15.64 10.24 -1.95
CA ILE A 335 16.94 9.60 -1.69
C ILE A 335 16.79 8.08 -1.65
N ILE A 336 15.85 7.60 -0.81
CA ILE A 336 15.58 6.17 -0.67
C ILE A 336 15.08 5.57 -1.99
N ALA A 337 14.22 6.29 -2.73
CA ALA A 337 13.73 5.84 -4.01
C ALA A 337 14.87 5.69 -5.04
N ALA A 338 15.81 6.65 -5.09
CA ALA A 338 16.96 6.58 -6.00
C ALA A 338 17.85 5.36 -5.70
N LEU A 339 18.18 5.16 -4.43
CA LEU A 339 19.03 4.03 -4.00
C LEU A 339 18.30 2.69 -4.20
N SER A 340 17.05 2.60 -3.80
CA SER A 340 16.23 1.38 -3.94
C SER A 340 16.06 1.01 -5.41
N HIS A 341 15.69 1.97 -6.25
CA HIS A 341 15.50 1.74 -7.69
C HIS A 341 16.76 1.19 -8.34
N ARG A 342 17.93 1.75 -8.03
CA ARG A 342 19.21 1.28 -8.56
C ARG A 342 19.50 -0.16 -8.12
N ILE A 343 19.36 -0.47 -6.83
CA ILE A 343 19.57 -1.82 -6.30
C ILE A 343 18.57 -2.81 -6.90
N GLN A 344 17.30 -2.46 -6.95
CA GLN A 344 16.22 -3.30 -7.52
C GLN A 344 16.46 -3.59 -9.00
N HIS A 345 16.92 -2.59 -9.75
CA HIS A 345 17.26 -2.74 -11.17
C HIS A 345 18.43 -3.72 -11.37
N GLU A 346 19.53 -3.54 -10.64
CA GLU A 346 20.71 -4.42 -10.74
C GLU A 346 20.42 -5.86 -10.31
N LEU A 347 19.52 -6.04 -9.33
CA LEU A 347 19.10 -7.36 -8.87
C LEU A 347 17.96 -7.95 -9.70
N HIS A 348 17.43 -7.24 -10.71
CA HIS A 348 16.23 -7.62 -11.46
C HIS A 348 15.05 -7.99 -10.53
N TYR A 349 14.95 -7.29 -9.41
CA TYR A 349 13.99 -7.57 -8.36
C TYR A 349 12.91 -6.51 -8.27
N LYS A 350 11.64 -6.98 -8.22
CA LYS A 350 10.46 -6.12 -8.04
C LYS A 350 9.85 -6.39 -6.67
N PRO A 351 9.99 -5.48 -5.71
CA PRO A 351 9.38 -5.64 -4.38
C PRO A 351 7.87 -5.84 -4.47
N GLY A 352 7.36 -6.77 -3.68
CA GLY A 352 5.94 -7.10 -3.66
C GLY A 352 5.44 -7.92 -4.84
N ASP A 353 6.32 -8.42 -5.71
CA ASP A 353 5.95 -9.42 -6.71
C ASP A 353 5.91 -10.81 -6.03
N PRO A 354 4.73 -11.45 -5.90
CA PRO A 354 4.61 -12.71 -5.18
C PRO A 354 5.31 -13.88 -5.89
N THR A 355 5.61 -13.74 -7.18
CA THR A 355 6.26 -14.77 -7.98
C THR A 355 7.79 -14.79 -7.85
N GLN A 356 8.37 -13.67 -7.40
CA GLN A 356 9.81 -13.54 -7.22
C GLN A 356 10.24 -13.92 -5.80
N ARG A 357 11.34 -14.65 -5.69
CA ARG A 357 12.01 -14.90 -4.39
C ARG A 357 12.89 -13.72 -4.02
N LEU A 358 13.24 -13.62 -2.73
CA LEU A 358 14.24 -12.64 -2.28
C LEU A 358 15.57 -12.88 -2.98
N PRO A 359 16.24 -11.85 -3.51
CA PRO A 359 17.46 -12.02 -4.31
C PRO A 359 18.65 -12.66 -3.57
N TRP A 360 18.62 -12.69 -2.26
CA TRP A 360 19.66 -13.25 -1.39
C TRP A 360 19.32 -14.61 -0.79
N THR A 361 18.20 -15.22 -1.17
CA THR A 361 17.84 -16.60 -0.78
C THR A 361 18.20 -17.53 -1.93
N PHE A 362 19.12 -18.47 -1.66
CA PHE A 362 19.61 -19.47 -2.61
C PHE A 362 18.88 -20.80 -2.43
#